data_ce145162181de962e242053b2eb0a18c
#
_entry.id   ce145162181de962e242053b2eb0a18c
#
_cell.length_a   1.000
_cell.length_b   1.000
_cell.length_c   1.000
_cell.angle_alpha   90.00
_cell.angle_beta   90.00
_cell.angle_gamma   90.00
#
_symmetry.space_group_name_H-M   'P 1'
#
loop_
_entity.id
_entity.type
_entity.pdbx_description
1 polymer ?
#
loop_
_entity_poly.entity_id
_entity_poly.type
_entity_poly.pdbx_seq_one_letter_code
_entity_poly.pdbx_strand_id
1 'polypeptide(L)'
;EIEQELLRLNPEQHYFEEYYAAYGNVLTERLDRLPSQKILALWMEFEQHAERETRLGLLQKLSIVLRFNRDALRLFLSSPEQVIPYLQSRFYVVKRRELESEKRKLTRKLEHYAFDAKMDELTKKSLRLFRAELAARYPWKGTRKRFEEGDFRRNSAEFTREYPVVLSTTYSIKGTLSIEHVYDYLI
;
A
#
# COMPACT_ATOMS: atom_id res chain seq x y z
N GLU A 1 -1.72 1.05 -2.95
CA GLU A 1 -1.09 -0.16 -2.35
C GLU A 1 -1.93 -1.41 -2.60
N ILE A 2 -3.18 -1.51 -2.07
CA ILE A 2 -4.07 -2.68 -2.26
C ILE A 2 -4.33 -2.97 -3.75
N GLU A 3 -4.55 -1.95 -4.57
CA GLU A 3 -4.75 -2.13 -6.02
C GLU A 3 -3.51 -2.68 -6.72
N GLN A 4 -2.34 -2.25 -6.32
CA GLN A 4 -1.07 -2.79 -6.83
C GLN A 4 -0.86 -4.24 -6.41
N GLU A 5 -1.24 -4.58 -5.19
CA GLU A 5 -1.18 -5.97 -4.70
C GLU A 5 -2.17 -6.86 -5.45
N LEU A 6 -3.39 -6.40 -5.70
CA LEU A 6 -4.37 -7.11 -6.54
C LEU A 6 -3.89 -7.33 -7.98
N LEU A 7 -3.25 -6.32 -8.59
CA LEU A 7 -2.69 -6.45 -9.93
C LEU A 7 -1.56 -7.49 -10.02
N ARG A 8 -0.75 -7.61 -8.96
CA ARG A 8 0.31 -8.65 -8.89
C ARG A 8 -0.26 -10.04 -8.68
N LEU A 9 -1.30 -10.17 -7.87
CA LEU A 9 -1.95 -11.45 -7.56
C LEU A 9 -2.67 -12.08 -8.76
N ASN A 10 -3.23 -11.28 -9.67
CA ASN A 10 -4.04 -11.79 -10.77
C ASN A 10 -3.32 -12.81 -11.67
N PRO A 11 -2.12 -12.55 -12.23
CA PRO A 11 -1.43 -13.52 -13.08
C PRO A 11 -0.99 -14.76 -12.30
N GLU A 12 -0.57 -14.61 -11.04
CA GLU A 12 -0.17 -15.73 -10.20
C GLU A 12 -1.37 -16.62 -9.87
N GLN A 13 -2.51 -16.03 -9.50
CA GLN A 13 -3.75 -16.76 -9.24
C GLN A 13 -4.18 -17.56 -10.47
N HIS A 14 -4.19 -16.94 -11.65
CA HIS A 14 -4.60 -17.59 -12.91
C HIS A 14 -3.71 -18.76 -13.24
N TYR A 15 -2.39 -18.60 -13.12
CA TYR A 15 -1.41 -19.67 -13.32
C TYR A 15 -1.67 -20.88 -12.41
N PHE A 16 -1.89 -20.64 -11.11
CA PHE A 16 -2.11 -21.73 -10.17
C PHE A 16 -3.50 -22.34 -10.28
N GLU A 17 -4.52 -21.60 -10.71
CA GLU A 17 -5.86 -22.16 -10.99
C GLU A 17 -5.81 -23.09 -12.22
N GLU A 18 -5.14 -22.70 -13.29
CA GLU A 18 -4.95 -23.54 -14.46
C GLU A 18 -4.12 -24.79 -14.15
N TYR A 19 -3.02 -24.61 -13.43
CA TYR A 19 -2.16 -25.72 -13.00
C TYR A 19 -2.93 -26.71 -12.12
N TYR A 20 -3.69 -26.22 -11.14
CA TYR A 20 -4.50 -27.06 -10.27
C TYR A 20 -5.62 -27.77 -11.03
N ALA A 21 -6.27 -27.12 -11.97
CA ALA A 21 -7.30 -27.72 -12.81
C ALA A 21 -6.76 -28.89 -13.66
N ALA A 22 -5.52 -28.80 -14.12
CA ALA A 22 -4.85 -29.86 -14.89
C ALA A 22 -4.60 -31.14 -14.06
N TYR A 23 -4.40 -31.00 -12.73
CA TYR A 23 -4.19 -32.14 -11.82
C TYR A 23 -5.48 -32.78 -11.31
N GLY A 24 -6.66 -32.25 -11.67
CA GLY A 24 -7.96 -32.74 -11.23
C GLY A 24 -8.29 -32.34 -9.80
N ASN A 25 -9.51 -31.85 -9.59
CA ASN A 25 -10.02 -31.41 -8.28
C ASN A 25 -10.30 -32.59 -7.33
N VAL A 26 -9.27 -33.33 -6.94
CA VAL A 26 -9.37 -34.50 -6.06
C VAL A 26 -9.60 -34.11 -4.61
N LEU A 27 -9.12 -32.91 -4.21
CA LEU A 27 -9.20 -32.45 -2.83
C LEU A 27 -10.45 -31.55 -2.63
N THR A 28 -11.32 -31.97 -1.73
CA THR A 28 -12.61 -31.31 -1.43
C THR A 28 -12.61 -30.58 -0.08
N GLU A 29 -11.46 -30.53 0.58
CA GLU A 29 -11.30 -29.93 1.89
C GLU A 29 -11.64 -28.43 1.89
N ARG A 30 -12.40 -27.99 2.88
CA ARG A 30 -12.87 -26.60 2.98
C ARG A 30 -11.90 -25.75 3.78
N LEU A 31 -10.90 -25.19 3.11
CA LEU A 31 -9.96 -24.23 3.71
C LEU A 31 -10.39 -22.75 3.55
N ASP A 32 -11.45 -22.47 2.80
CA ASP A 32 -11.90 -21.11 2.48
C ASP A 32 -12.34 -20.29 3.71
N ARG A 33 -12.49 -20.93 4.85
CA ARG A 33 -12.79 -20.28 6.14
C ARG A 33 -11.53 -19.82 6.87
N LEU A 34 -10.37 -20.29 6.46
CA LEU A 34 -9.10 -19.87 7.02
C LEU A 34 -8.61 -18.56 6.37
N PRO A 35 -8.03 -17.64 7.14
CA PRO A 35 -7.35 -16.48 6.57
C PRO A 35 -6.17 -16.92 5.69
N SER A 36 -5.86 -16.11 4.66
CA SER A 36 -4.75 -16.40 3.74
C SER A 36 -3.42 -16.67 4.46
N GLN A 37 -3.12 -15.91 5.52
CA GLN A 37 -1.92 -16.14 6.33
C GLN A 37 -1.89 -17.53 6.99
N LYS A 38 -3.04 -18.07 7.42
CA LYS A 38 -3.12 -19.43 7.96
C LYS A 38 -2.94 -20.49 6.89
N ILE A 39 -3.46 -20.25 5.68
CA ILE A 39 -3.26 -21.15 4.54
C ILE A 39 -1.77 -21.17 4.16
N LEU A 40 -1.11 -20.02 4.13
CA LEU A 40 0.32 -19.92 3.87
C LEU A 40 1.13 -20.68 4.94
N ALA A 41 0.80 -20.48 6.21
CA ALA A 41 1.45 -21.20 7.30
C ALA A 41 1.25 -22.72 7.22
N LEU A 42 0.05 -23.17 6.85
CA LEU A 42 -0.27 -24.58 6.61
C LEU A 42 0.56 -25.14 5.45
N TRP A 43 0.68 -24.39 4.36
CA TRP A 43 1.50 -24.77 3.22
C TRP A 43 2.96 -24.96 3.61
N MET A 44 3.57 -23.98 4.28
CA MET A 44 4.94 -24.08 4.76
C MET A 44 5.16 -25.26 5.71
N GLU A 45 4.21 -25.51 6.63
CA GLU A 45 4.28 -26.64 7.56
C GLU A 45 4.15 -27.98 6.84
N PHE A 46 3.32 -28.02 5.79
CA PHE A 46 3.15 -29.19 4.95
C PHE A 46 4.39 -29.50 4.12
N GLU A 47 5.04 -28.51 3.48
CA GLU A 47 6.29 -28.70 2.75
C GLU A 47 7.40 -29.24 3.63
N GLN A 48 7.60 -28.65 4.80
CA GLN A 48 8.59 -29.12 5.78
C GLN A 48 8.33 -30.57 6.23
N HIS A 49 7.07 -30.97 6.32
CA HIS A 49 6.72 -32.32 6.70
C HIS A 49 6.94 -33.29 5.53
N ALA A 50 6.58 -32.91 4.31
CA ALA A 50 6.79 -33.72 3.12
C ALA A 50 8.30 -34.00 2.87
N GLU A 51 9.17 -33.01 3.08
CA GLU A 51 10.61 -33.18 2.98
C GLU A 51 11.20 -34.16 3.99
N ARG A 52 10.60 -34.28 5.18
CA ARG A 52 11.12 -35.14 6.24
C ARG A 52 10.67 -36.60 6.16
N GLU A 53 9.69 -36.88 5.32
CA GLU A 53 9.06 -38.22 5.17
C GLU A 53 8.63 -38.87 6.51
N THR A 54 8.40 -38.04 7.55
CA THR A 54 8.11 -38.54 8.91
C THR A 54 6.60 -38.69 9.12
N ARG A 55 6.20 -39.75 9.86
CA ARG A 55 4.80 -39.91 10.25
C ARG A 55 4.45 -38.89 11.34
N LEU A 56 3.29 -38.25 11.18
CA LEU A 56 2.76 -37.30 12.20
C LEU A 56 2.52 -37.99 13.55
N GLY A 57 3.18 -37.50 14.58
CA GLY A 57 2.91 -37.90 15.96
C GLY A 57 1.55 -37.36 16.46
N LEU A 58 1.03 -37.94 17.54
CA LEU A 58 -0.28 -37.55 18.12
C LEU A 58 -0.33 -36.07 18.50
N LEU A 59 0.74 -35.54 19.09
CA LEU A 59 0.85 -34.11 19.47
C LEU A 59 0.83 -33.18 18.24
N GLN A 60 1.51 -33.57 17.18
CA GLN A 60 1.51 -32.80 15.91
C GLN A 60 0.13 -32.78 15.27
N LYS A 61 -0.57 -33.92 15.23
CA LYS A 61 -1.97 -34.00 14.73
C LYS A 61 -2.89 -33.07 15.52
N LEU A 62 -2.79 -33.08 16.87
CA LEU A 62 -3.57 -32.20 17.70
C LEU A 62 -3.25 -30.73 17.46
N SER A 63 -1.96 -30.39 17.32
CA SER A 63 -1.51 -29.04 17.00
C SER A 63 -2.08 -28.53 15.67
N ILE A 64 -2.04 -29.34 14.63
CA ILE A 64 -2.60 -29.00 13.30
C ILE A 64 -4.10 -28.73 13.39
N VAL A 65 -4.85 -29.58 14.09
CA VAL A 65 -6.29 -29.40 14.26
C VAL A 65 -6.63 -28.13 15.04
N LEU A 66 -5.87 -27.80 16.07
CA LEU A 66 -6.08 -26.60 16.90
C LEU A 66 -5.71 -25.31 16.15
N ARG A 67 -4.62 -25.34 15.38
CA ARG A 67 -4.13 -24.14 14.66
C ARG A 67 -4.91 -23.85 13.38
N PHE A 68 -5.35 -24.87 12.68
CA PHE A 68 -6.01 -24.75 11.38
C PHE A 68 -7.44 -25.29 11.46
N ASN A 69 -7.64 -26.54 11.20
CA ASN A 69 -8.92 -27.25 11.34
C ASN A 69 -8.72 -28.77 11.12
N ARG A 70 -9.81 -29.54 11.20
CA ARG A 70 -9.76 -30.98 10.89
C ARG A 70 -9.50 -31.29 9.44
N ASP A 71 -9.97 -30.43 8.52
CA ASP A 71 -9.75 -30.60 7.09
C ASP A 71 -8.27 -30.44 6.73
N ALA A 72 -7.57 -29.51 7.38
CA ALA A 72 -6.12 -29.37 7.22
C ALA A 72 -5.36 -30.65 7.59
N LEU A 73 -5.78 -31.37 8.64
CA LEU A 73 -5.14 -32.65 9.01
C LEU A 73 -5.29 -33.71 7.92
N ARG A 74 -6.40 -33.74 7.20
CA ARG A 74 -6.63 -34.70 6.10
C ARG A 74 -5.63 -34.50 4.96
N LEU A 75 -5.22 -33.26 4.69
CA LEU A 75 -4.23 -32.96 3.66
C LEU A 75 -2.90 -33.69 3.89
N PHE A 76 -2.50 -33.88 5.15
CA PHE A 76 -1.27 -34.62 5.49
C PHE A 76 -1.36 -36.13 5.23
N LEU A 77 -2.54 -36.62 4.85
CA LEU A 77 -2.75 -38.02 4.43
C LEU A 77 -2.73 -38.16 2.90
N SER A 78 -2.70 -37.06 2.17
CA SER A 78 -2.72 -37.01 0.70
C SER A 78 -1.29 -36.80 0.15
N SER A 79 -1.09 -37.05 -1.15
CA SER A 79 0.22 -36.89 -1.76
C SER A 79 0.62 -35.42 -1.90
N PRO A 80 1.91 -35.08 -1.68
CA PRO A 80 2.41 -33.71 -1.82
C PRO A 80 2.12 -33.07 -3.18
N GLU A 81 2.17 -33.85 -4.24
CA GLU A 81 1.93 -33.43 -5.63
C GLU A 81 0.51 -32.85 -5.82
N GLN A 82 -0.45 -33.31 -5.05
CA GLN A 82 -1.83 -32.81 -5.09
C GLN A 82 -2.08 -31.70 -4.08
N VAL A 83 -1.47 -31.79 -2.89
CA VAL A 83 -1.72 -30.86 -1.78
C VAL A 83 -1.08 -29.50 -2.02
N ILE A 84 0.16 -29.46 -2.53
CA ILE A 84 0.86 -28.18 -2.73
C ILE A 84 0.13 -27.29 -3.73
N PRO A 85 -0.21 -27.73 -4.95
CA PRO A 85 -0.98 -26.91 -5.89
C PRO A 85 -2.33 -26.49 -5.35
N TYR A 86 -2.99 -27.36 -4.58
CA TYR A 86 -4.26 -27.05 -3.93
C TYR A 86 -4.10 -25.92 -2.91
N LEU A 87 -3.12 -25.97 -2.01
CA LEU A 87 -2.86 -24.94 -1.03
C LEU A 87 -2.49 -23.61 -1.68
N GLN A 88 -1.69 -23.63 -2.73
CA GLN A 88 -1.33 -22.46 -3.53
C GLN A 88 -2.59 -21.83 -4.13
N SER A 89 -3.40 -22.59 -4.84
CA SER A 89 -4.66 -22.10 -5.42
C SER A 89 -5.56 -21.48 -4.35
N ARG A 90 -5.75 -22.16 -3.20
CA ARG A 90 -6.59 -21.65 -2.10
C ARG A 90 -6.04 -20.39 -1.46
N PHE A 91 -4.72 -20.27 -1.30
CA PHE A 91 -4.09 -19.07 -0.81
C PHE A 91 -4.44 -17.86 -1.67
N TYR A 92 -4.25 -17.94 -2.99
CA TYR A 92 -4.52 -16.83 -3.89
C TYR A 92 -6.01 -16.43 -3.92
N VAL A 93 -6.91 -17.42 -3.95
CA VAL A 93 -8.36 -17.15 -3.91
C VAL A 93 -8.78 -16.44 -2.63
N VAL A 94 -8.28 -16.89 -1.48
CA VAL A 94 -8.64 -16.28 -0.18
C VAL A 94 -7.98 -14.91 -0.03
N LYS A 95 -6.71 -14.77 -0.38
CA LYS A 95 -5.98 -13.50 -0.32
C LYS A 95 -6.64 -12.41 -1.18
N ARG A 96 -7.04 -12.75 -2.40
CA ARG A 96 -7.79 -11.85 -3.26
C ARG A 96 -9.10 -11.38 -2.62
N ARG A 97 -9.88 -12.32 -2.08
CA ARG A 97 -11.15 -12.02 -1.39
C ARG A 97 -10.93 -11.08 -0.20
N GLU A 98 -9.87 -11.28 0.58
CA GLU A 98 -9.49 -10.42 1.70
C GLU A 98 -9.17 -9.00 1.23
N LEU A 99 -8.32 -8.86 0.21
CA LEU A 99 -7.96 -7.55 -0.36
C LEU A 99 -9.16 -6.82 -0.98
N GLU A 100 -10.02 -7.51 -1.70
CA GLU A 100 -11.24 -6.92 -2.25
C GLU A 100 -12.20 -6.48 -1.14
N SER A 101 -12.30 -7.26 -0.05
CA SER A 101 -13.10 -6.89 1.12
C SER A 101 -12.54 -5.64 1.81
N GLU A 102 -11.22 -5.56 1.95
CA GLU A 102 -10.55 -4.41 2.55
C GLU A 102 -10.69 -3.17 1.65
N LYS A 103 -10.49 -3.31 0.34
CA LYS A 103 -10.74 -2.24 -0.63
C LYS A 103 -12.16 -1.69 -0.48
N ARG A 104 -13.19 -2.57 -0.45
CA ARG A 104 -14.58 -2.15 -0.26
C ARG A 104 -14.80 -1.40 1.07
N LYS A 105 -14.17 -1.85 2.17
CA LYS A 105 -14.27 -1.17 3.47
C LYS A 105 -13.65 0.22 3.43
N LEU A 106 -12.49 0.37 2.80
CA LEU A 106 -11.79 1.65 2.67
C LEU A 106 -12.56 2.60 1.75
N THR A 107 -13.08 2.10 0.62
CA THR A 107 -13.92 2.90 -0.28
C THR A 107 -15.14 3.46 0.43
N ARG A 108 -15.86 2.61 1.19
CA ARG A 108 -17.03 3.08 1.99
C ARG A 108 -16.65 4.13 3.04
N LYS A 109 -15.47 4.00 3.66
CA LYS A 109 -14.98 5.03 4.60
C LYS A 109 -14.72 6.35 3.88
N LEU A 110 -14.06 6.32 2.72
CA LEU A 110 -13.81 7.52 1.92
C LEU A 110 -15.12 8.20 1.47
N GLU A 111 -16.09 7.41 1.00
CA GLU A 111 -17.42 7.90 0.64
C GLU A 111 -18.13 8.54 1.84
N HIS A 112 -18.10 7.87 3.00
CA HIS A 112 -18.73 8.39 4.23
C HIS A 112 -18.12 9.73 4.67
N TYR A 113 -16.81 9.90 4.53
CA TYR A 113 -16.14 11.17 4.86
C TYR A 113 -16.33 12.24 3.78
N ALA A 114 -16.96 11.93 2.66
CA ALA A 114 -17.12 12.82 1.51
C ALA A 114 -15.80 13.55 1.15
N PHE A 115 -14.71 12.76 1.12
CA PHE A 115 -13.34 13.27 0.99
C PHE A 115 -13.18 14.17 -0.23
N ASP A 116 -13.68 13.75 -1.38
CA ASP A 116 -13.57 14.51 -2.63
C ASP A 116 -14.30 15.85 -2.54
N ALA A 117 -15.53 15.86 -1.99
CA ALA A 117 -16.27 17.09 -1.80
C ALA A 117 -15.57 18.07 -0.83
N LYS A 118 -14.96 17.55 0.23
CA LYS A 118 -14.16 18.36 1.16
C LYS A 118 -12.88 18.90 0.52
N MET A 119 -12.21 18.10 -0.32
CA MET A 119 -11.04 18.55 -1.06
C MET A 119 -11.39 19.64 -2.08
N ASP A 120 -12.52 19.51 -2.78
CA ASP A 120 -13.03 20.57 -3.67
C ASP A 120 -13.34 21.86 -2.91
N GLU A 121 -13.99 21.74 -1.76
CA GLU A 121 -14.27 22.89 -0.90
C GLU A 121 -12.98 23.55 -0.40
N LEU A 122 -12.01 22.77 0.05
CA LEU A 122 -10.70 23.24 0.47
C LEU A 122 -9.99 23.98 -0.67
N THR A 123 -9.97 23.40 -1.86
CA THR A 123 -9.38 24.01 -3.05
C THR A 123 -10.03 25.35 -3.38
N LYS A 124 -11.36 25.40 -3.37
CA LYS A 124 -12.10 26.66 -3.60
C LYS A 124 -11.80 27.72 -2.55
N LYS A 125 -11.77 27.34 -1.27
CA LYS A 125 -11.46 28.27 -0.16
C LYS A 125 -10.01 28.75 -0.22
N SER A 126 -9.06 27.85 -0.47
CA SER A 126 -7.63 28.18 -0.64
C SER A 126 -7.41 29.13 -1.80
N LEU A 127 -8.07 28.91 -2.93
CA LEU A 127 -7.96 29.80 -4.09
C LEU A 127 -8.55 31.19 -3.81
N ARG A 128 -9.66 31.26 -3.06
CA ARG A 128 -10.24 32.56 -2.64
C ARG A 128 -9.28 33.32 -1.73
N LEU A 129 -8.72 32.62 -0.71
CA LEU A 129 -7.74 33.23 0.19
C LEU A 129 -6.52 33.69 -0.59
N PHE A 130 -5.96 32.85 -1.44
CA PHE A 130 -4.79 33.20 -2.26
C PHE A 130 -5.04 34.43 -3.14
N ARG A 131 -6.21 34.52 -3.78
CA ARG A 131 -6.58 35.71 -4.58
C ARG A 131 -6.73 36.96 -3.72
N ALA A 132 -7.31 36.84 -2.52
CA ALA A 132 -7.44 37.97 -1.59
C ALA A 132 -6.08 38.46 -1.12
N GLU A 133 -5.18 37.55 -0.74
CA GLU A 133 -3.81 37.88 -0.34
C GLU A 133 -3.01 38.49 -1.48
N LEU A 134 -3.14 37.96 -2.70
CA LEU A 134 -2.49 38.58 -3.87
C LEU A 134 -3.03 39.98 -4.14
N ALA A 135 -4.33 40.21 -4.07
CA ALA A 135 -4.94 41.52 -4.30
C ALA A 135 -4.53 42.53 -3.22
N ALA A 136 -4.43 42.09 -1.96
CA ALA A 136 -3.94 42.93 -0.86
C ALA A 136 -2.46 43.27 -1.03
N ARG A 137 -1.65 42.33 -1.46
CA ARG A 137 -0.20 42.47 -1.60
C ARG A 137 0.22 43.22 -2.89
N TYR A 138 -0.54 43.04 -3.94
CA TYR A 138 -0.29 43.65 -5.27
C TYR A 138 -1.52 44.42 -5.75
N PRO A 139 -1.74 45.64 -5.21
CA PRO A 139 -2.80 46.48 -5.70
C PRO A 139 -2.58 46.77 -7.20
N TRP A 140 -3.69 46.84 -7.97
CA TRP A 140 -3.69 46.96 -9.44
C TRP A 140 -2.74 48.01 -10.00
N LYS A 141 -2.44 49.05 -9.25
CA LYS A 141 -1.54 50.16 -9.63
C LYS A 141 -0.12 50.04 -9.06
N GLY A 142 0.18 48.93 -8.38
CA GLY A 142 1.50 48.72 -7.77
C GLY A 142 2.50 48.11 -8.76
N THR A 143 3.73 48.62 -8.76
CA THR A 143 4.84 47.96 -9.47
C THR A 143 5.44 46.85 -8.61
N ARG A 144 5.49 45.65 -9.15
CA ARG A 144 6.20 44.53 -8.50
C ARG A 144 7.70 44.80 -8.47
N LYS A 145 8.33 44.58 -7.31
CA LYS A 145 9.78 44.54 -7.23
C LYS A 145 10.29 43.36 -8.04
N ARG A 146 11.22 43.63 -8.93
CA ARG A 146 11.97 42.58 -9.64
C ARG A 146 13.24 42.29 -8.86
N PHE A 147 13.54 41.01 -8.71
CA PHE A 147 14.75 40.55 -8.08
C PHE A 147 15.70 40.02 -9.17
N GLU A 148 16.94 40.47 -9.16
CA GLU A 148 17.99 39.91 -9.99
C GLU A 148 18.78 38.87 -9.20
N GLU A 149 19.60 38.06 -9.89
CA GLU A 149 20.34 36.95 -9.26
C GLU A 149 21.19 37.42 -8.06
N GLY A 150 21.81 38.59 -8.15
CA GLY A 150 22.58 39.19 -7.05
C GLY A 150 21.74 39.62 -5.84
N ASP A 151 20.47 39.88 -6.02
CA ASP A 151 19.56 40.27 -4.95
C ASP A 151 19.15 39.11 -4.07
N PHE A 152 19.13 37.88 -4.59
CA PHE A 152 18.70 36.69 -3.82
C PHE A 152 19.55 36.51 -2.56
N ARG A 153 20.84 36.81 -2.64
CA ARG A 153 21.74 36.71 -1.50
C ARG A 153 21.72 37.96 -0.62
N ARG A 154 21.71 39.16 -1.24
CA ARG A 154 21.78 40.44 -0.52
C ARG A 154 20.46 40.75 0.21
N ASN A 155 19.35 40.41 -0.39
CA ASN A 155 18.00 40.75 0.06
C ASN A 155 17.18 39.49 0.33
N SER A 156 17.79 38.42 0.87
CA SER A 156 17.18 37.12 1.07
C SER A 156 15.85 37.19 1.85
N ALA A 157 15.80 37.98 2.92
CA ALA A 157 14.62 38.13 3.73
C ALA A 157 13.45 38.80 2.97
N GLU A 158 13.74 39.77 2.12
CA GLU A 158 12.72 40.41 1.29
C GLU A 158 12.29 39.53 0.15
N PHE A 159 13.24 38.79 -0.46
CA PHE A 159 12.97 37.83 -1.51
C PHE A 159 12.07 36.69 -1.01
N THR A 160 12.38 36.08 0.15
CA THR A 160 11.60 34.97 0.69
C THR A 160 10.26 35.43 1.24
N ARG A 161 10.13 36.68 1.68
CA ARG A 161 8.83 37.27 2.00
C ARG A 161 7.94 37.40 0.76
N GLU A 162 8.54 37.70 -0.38
CA GLU A 162 7.83 37.80 -1.67
C GLU A 162 7.56 36.42 -2.29
N TYR A 163 8.54 35.52 -2.20
CA TYR A 163 8.50 34.15 -2.69
C TYR A 163 8.75 33.17 -1.54
N PRO A 164 7.70 32.83 -0.76
CA PRO A 164 7.85 32.06 0.48
C PRO A 164 8.23 30.58 0.25
N VAL A 165 8.08 30.09 -0.98
CA VAL A 165 8.47 28.71 -1.37
C VAL A 165 9.66 28.80 -2.33
N VAL A 166 10.79 28.24 -1.91
CA VAL A 166 12.01 28.20 -2.72
C VAL A 166 12.35 26.73 -3.00
N LEU A 167 12.40 26.38 -4.27
CA LEU A 167 12.86 25.07 -4.74
C LEU A 167 14.30 25.18 -5.19
N SER A 168 15.19 24.42 -4.56
CA SER A 168 16.61 24.42 -4.88
C SER A 168 17.26 23.10 -4.54
N THR A 169 18.39 22.79 -5.15
CA THR A 169 19.27 21.74 -4.69
C THR A 169 20.02 22.17 -3.44
N THR A 170 20.43 21.23 -2.60
CA THR A 170 21.23 21.50 -1.39
C THR A 170 22.56 22.23 -1.69
N TYR A 171 23.11 22.03 -2.87
CA TYR A 171 24.30 22.69 -3.33
C TYR A 171 24.04 24.15 -3.74
N SER A 172 23.00 24.36 -4.54
CA SER A 172 22.69 25.70 -5.08
C SER A 172 22.19 26.67 -4.02
N ILE A 173 21.44 26.18 -3.01
CA ILE A 173 20.86 27.04 -1.96
C ILE A 173 21.94 27.80 -1.17
N LYS A 174 23.10 27.17 -0.93
CA LYS A 174 24.25 27.81 -0.23
C LYS A 174 24.83 29.00 -0.97
N GLY A 175 24.77 28.99 -2.30
CA GLY A 175 25.28 30.09 -3.14
C GLY A 175 24.25 31.19 -3.41
N THR A 176 22.97 30.82 -3.38
CA THR A 176 21.89 31.69 -3.83
C THR A 176 21.29 32.54 -2.71
N LEU A 177 21.18 32.02 -1.50
CA LEU A 177 20.57 32.72 -0.37
C LEU A 177 21.61 33.03 0.72
N SER A 178 21.28 33.97 1.61
CA SER A 178 22.13 34.30 2.75
C SER A 178 22.21 33.13 3.73
N ILE A 179 23.39 32.87 4.30
CA ILE A 179 23.62 31.87 5.33
C ILE A 179 22.82 32.16 6.61
N GLU A 180 22.48 33.40 6.86
CA GLU A 180 21.74 33.85 8.03
C GLU A 180 20.22 33.69 7.87
N HIS A 181 19.77 33.32 6.65
CA HIS A 181 18.35 33.14 6.39
C HIS A 181 17.84 31.81 6.97
N VAL A 182 16.82 31.91 7.83
CA VAL A 182 16.20 30.76 8.49
C VAL A 182 14.86 30.46 7.81
N TYR A 183 14.63 29.18 7.48
CA TYR A 183 13.38 28.69 6.93
C TYR A 183 12.53 28.07 8.03
N ASP A 184 11.20 28.29 7.97
CA ASP A 184 10.27 27.65 8.89
C ASP A 184 10.14 26.15 8.64
N TYR A 185 10.23 25.75 7.37
CA TYR A 185 10.10 24.34 6.95
C TYR A 185 11.12 23.98 5.90
N LEU A 186 11.68 22.79 6.02
CA LEU A 186 12.53 22.12 5.05
C LEU A 186 11.92 20.77 4.71
N ILE A 187 11.70 20.49 3.41
CA ILE A 187 11.07 19.26 2.91
C ILE A 187 12.04 18.52 1.99
#